data_9265c7af3e054ec06566d0fc3ea0e78b
#
_entry.id   9265c7af3e054ec06566d0fc3ea0e78b
#
_cell.length_a   1.000
_cell.length_b   1.000
_cell.length_c   1.000
_cell.angle_alpha   90.00
_cell.angle_beta   90.00
_cell.angle_gamma   90.00
#
_symmetry.space_group_name_H-M   'P 1'
#
loop_
_entity.id
_entity.type
_entity.pdbx_description
1 polymer ?
#
loop_
_entity_poly.entity_id
_entity_poly.type
_entity_poly.pdbx_seq_one_letter_code
_entity_poly.pdbx_strand_id
1 'polypeptide(L)'
;MESVSLEAASLIVDQALAKGREMKFRPLAVAVLDPRGCLKAYKAEDGTSLMRFEIAFGKAWGALGMGFGTRELQRRADAYGIFFNSLQVMSEGRIVPVPGGV
;
A
#
# COMPACT_ATOMS: atom_id res chain seq x y z
N MET A 1 5.62 14.46 -12.52
CA MET A 1 6.02 13.17 -11.93
C MET A 1 5.96 12.09 -13.00
N GLU A 2 7.03 11.34 -13.16
CA GLU A 2 7.03 10.23 -14.11
C GLU A 2 6.17 9.09 -13.59
N SER A 3 5.46 8.44 -14.50
CA SER A 3 4.68 7.25 -14.18
C SER A 3 5.60 6.02 -14.19
N VAL A 4 5.41 5.14 -13.22
CA VAL A 4 6.14 3.87 -13.19
C VAL A 4 5.70 3.02 -14.39
N SER A 5 6.67 2.42 -15.11
CA SER A 5 6.35 1.52 -16.21
C SER A 5 5.80 0.20 -15.69
N LEU A 6 5.09 -0.54 -16.55
CA LEU A 6 4.62 -1.88 -16.20
C LEU A 6 5.80 -2.81 -15.87
N GLU A 7 6.88 -2.71 -16.65
CA GLU A 7 8.08 -3.52 -16.43
C GLU A 7 8.69 -3.24 -15.05
N ALA A 8 8.84 -1.96 -14.70
CA ALA A 8 9.39 -1.58 -13.40
C ALA A 8 8.45 -1.98 -12.26
N ALA A 9 7.14 -1.79 -12.41
CA ALA A 9 6.15 -2.17 -11.41
C ALA A 9 6.16 -3.69 -11.16
N SER A 10 6.24 -4.48 -12.24
CA SER A 10 6.31 -5.93 -12.13
C SER A 10 7.58 -6.39 -11.43
N LEU A 11 8.71 -5.74 -11.72
CA LEU A 11 9.98 -6.03 -11.05
C LEU A 11 9.91 -5.73 -9.55
N ILE A 12 9.30 -4.60 -9.17
CA ILE A 12 9.12 -4.23 -7.76
C ILE A 12 8.33 -5.31 -7.03
N VAL A 13 7.21 -5.75 -7.60
CA VAL A 13 6.36 -6.79 -7.01
C VAL A 13 7.16 -8.08 -6.83
N ASP A 14 7.86 -8.53 -7.87
CA ASP A 14 8.58 -9.80 -7.84
C ASP A 14 9.75 -9.76 -6.84
N GLN A 15 10.47 -8.65 -6.77
CA GLN A 15 11.58 -8.52 -5.81
C GLN A 15 11.07 -8.41 -4.38
N ALA A 16 9.94 -7.73 -4.14
CA ALA A 16 9.35 -7.66 -2.81
C ALA A 16 8.91 -9.05 -2.33
N LEU A 17 8.30 -9.85 -3.19
CA LEU A 17 7.92 -11.22 -2.85
C LEU A 17 9.14 -12.10 -2.59
N ALA A 18 10.18 -11.98 -3.42
CA ALA A 18 11.42 -12.72 -3.22
C ALA A 18 12.07 -12.38 -1.88
N LYS A 19 12.09 -11.10 -1.54
CA LYS A 19 12.64 -10.64 -0.25
C LYS A 19 11.84 -11.19 0.93
N GLY A 20 10.52 -11.20 0.81
CA GLY A 20 9.65 -11.78 1.82
C GLY A 20 9.93 -13.27 2.03
N ARG A 21 10.17 -14.02 0.95
CA ARG A 21 10.53 -15.44 1.05
C ARG A 21 11.90 -15.64 1.69
N GLU A 22 12.87 -14.81 1.32
CA GLU A 22 14.20 -14.83 1.93
C GLU A 22 14.14 -14.59 3.44
N MET A 23 13.33 -13.64 3.88
CA MET A 23 13.15 -13.29 5.29
C MET A 23 12.18 -14.19 6.03
N LYS A 24 11.59 -15.18 5.35
CA LYS A 24 10.63 -16.14 5.92
C LYS A 24 9.40 -15.46 6.53
N PHE A 25 8.93 -14.39 5.89
CA PHE A 25 7.67 -13.75 6.28
C PHE A 25 6.49 -14.66 5.96
N ARG A 26 5.35 -14.40 6.60
CA ARG A 26 4.08 -14.99 6.20
C ARG A 26 3.76 -14.57 4.76
N PRO A 27 2.84 -15.29 4.08
CA PRO A 27 2.48 -14.92 2.71
C PRO A 27 2.13 -13.44 2.55
N LEU A 28 2.65 -12.84 1.49
CA LEU A 28 2.53 -11.40 1.22
C LEU A 28 1.66 -11.12 0.00
N ALA A 29 1.08 -9.93 -0.01
CA ALA A 29 0.50 -9.32 -1.19
C ALA A 29 1.18 -7.97 -1.42
N VAL A 30 1.49 -7.65 -2.68
CA VAL A 30 2.20 -6.44 -3.05
C VAL A 30 1.45 -5.73 -4.17
N ALA A 31 1.13 -4.46 -3.96
CA ALA A 31 0.48 -3.60 -4.95
C ALA A 31 1.39 -2.42 -5.29
N VAL A 32 1.49 -2.10 -6.58
CA VAL A 32 2.21 -0.92 -7.06
C VAL A 32 1.23 -0.05 -7.82
N LEU A 33 1.12 1.21 -7.42
CA LEU A 33 0.24 2.20 -8.03
C LEU A 33 1.05 3.20 -8.86
N ASP A 34 0.40 3.76 -9.88
CA ASP A 34 0.97 4.90 -10.61
C ASP A 34 0.66 6.21 -9.87
N PRO A 35 1.21 7.37 -10.33
CA PRO A 35 0.98 8.65 -9.66
C PRO A 35 -0.50 9.11 -9.60
N ARG A 36 -1.38 8.52 -10.42
CA ARG A 36 -2.82 8.82 -10.39
C ARG A 36 -3.57 8.00 -9.35
N GLY A 37 -2.89 7.09 -8.66
CA GLY A 37 -3.52 6.16 -7.73
C GLY A 37 -4.12 4.93 -8.41
N CYS A 38 -3.80 4.70 -9.69
CA CYS A 38 -4.29 3.52 -10.41
C CYS A 38 -3.36 2.34 -10.22
N LEU A 39 -3.94 1.15 -10.09
CA LEU A 39 -3.17 -0.08 -9.94
C LEU A 39 -2.36 -0.36 -11.21
N LYS A 40 -1.06 -0.59 -11.03
CA LYS A 40 -0.15 -0.93 -12.13
C LYS A 40 0.26 -2.39 -12.12
N ALA A 41 0.53 -2.95 -10.95
CA ALA A 41 0.85 -4.36 -10.78
C ALA A 41 0.45 -4.84 -9.39
N TYR A 42 0.05 -6.10 -9.31
CA TYR A 42 -0.35 -6.72 -8.05
C TYR A 42 -0.11 -8.21 -8.11
N LYS A 43 0.46 -8.76 -7.03
CA LYS A 43 0.49 -10.22 -6.84
C LYS A 43 0.23 -10.53 -5.37
N ALA A 44 -0.53 -11.59 -5.14
CA ALA A 44 -0.75 -12.18 -3.82
C ALA A 44 -0.19 -13.59 -3.83
N GLU A 45 0.62 -13.91 -2.83
CA GLU A 45 1.10 -15.28 -2.64
C GLU A 45 -0.04 -16.20 -2.20
N ASP A 46 0.13 -17.50 -2.40
CA ASP A 46 -0.82 -18.48 -1.90
C ASP A 46 -0.93 -18.36 -0.38
N GLY A 47 -2.13 -18.52 0.14
CA GLY A 47 -2.37 -18.46 1.57
C GLY A 47 -2.63 -17.05 2.13
N THR A 48 -2.68 -16.01 1.30
CA THR A 48 -3.06 -14.68 1.76
C THR A 48 -4.57 -14.61 2.04
N SER A 49 -4.95 -13.76 2.98
CA SER A 49 -6.36 -13.58 3.34
C SER A 49 -7.13 -12.79 2.29
N LEU A 50 -8.46 -12.92 2.34
CA LEU A 50 -9.38 -12.31 1.36
C LEU A 50 -9.18 -10.80 1.19
N MET A 51 -8.91 -10.06 2.28
CA MET A 51 -8.81 -8.60 2.25
C MET A 51 -7.42 -8.07 1.94
N ARG A 52 -6.46 -8.92 1.57
CA ARG A 52 -5.08 -8.47 1.35
C ARG A 52 -4.94 -7.48 0.20
N PHE A 53 -5.76 -7.61 -0.84
CA PHE A 53 -5.73 -6.62 -1.92
C PHE A 53 -6.12 -5.23 -1.41
N GLU A 54 -7.25 -5.12 -0.72
CA GLU A 54 -7.75 -3.83 -0.21
C GLU A 54 -6.76 -3.21 0.77
N ILE A 55 -6.13 -4.02 1.61
CA ILE A 55 -5.12 -3.54 2.57
C ILE A 55 -3.88 -3.05 1.84
N ALA A 56 -3.34 -3.82 0.90
CA ALA A 56 -2.15 -3.43 0.14
C ALA A 56 -2.42 -2.17 -0.70
N PHE A 57 -3.55 -2.15 -1.39
CA PHE A 57 -3.98 -0.99 -2.19
C PHE A 57 -4.15 0.24 -1.30
N GLY A 58 -4.83 0.11 -0.16
CA GLY A 58 -5.10 1.23 0.75
C GLY A 58 -3.83 1.81 1.36
N LYS A 59 -2.85 0.97 1.68
CA LYS A 59 -1.55 1.45 2.16
C LYS A 59 -0.84 2.26 1.08
N ALA A 60 -0.75 1.76 -0.14
CA ALA A 60 -0.10 2.46 -1.25
C ALA A 60 -0.87 3.73 -1.62
N TRP A 61 -2.19 3.64 -1.71
CA TRP A 61 -3.05 4.78 -2.08
C TRP A 61 -2.97 5.89 -1.05
N GLY A 62 -2.99 5.55 0.24
CA GLY A 62 -2.88 6.52 1.32
C GLY A 62 -1.52 7.21 1.34
N ALA A 63 -0.44 6.47 1.13
CA ALA A 63 0.91 7.04 1.05
C ALA A 63 1.02 8.01 -0.11
N LEU A 64 0.47 7.64 -1.28
CA LEU A 64 0.47 8.51 -2.45
C LEU A 64 -0.38 9.76 -2.22
N GLY A 65 -1.59 9.59 -1.69
CA GLY A 65 -2.54 10.69 -1.49
C GLY A 65 -2.10 11.69 -0.43
N MET A 66 -1.44 11.21 0.63
CA MET A 66 -0.97 12.08 1.72
C MET A 66 0.46 12.56 1.53
N GLY A 67 1.22 11.95 0.61
CA GLY A 67 2.57 12.39 0.27
C GLY A 67 3.67 11.85 1.18
N PHE A 68 3.41 10.87 2.03
CA PHE A 68 4.42 10.23 2.88
C PHE A 68 4.01 8.80 3.22
N GLY A 69 4.97 7.99 3.67
CA GLY A 69 4.76 6.57 3.94
C GLY A 69 3.76 6.32 5.06
N THR A 70 3.17 5.12 5.09
CA THR A 70 2.09 4.79 6.03
C THR A 70 2.57 4.62 7.47
N ARG A 71 3.86 4.45 7.72
CA ARG A 71 4.39 4.49 9.08
C ARG A 71 4.19 5.87 9.69
N GLU A 72 4.44 6.93 8.93
CA GLU A 72 4.18 8.31 9.35
C GLU A 72 2.67 8.58 9.40
N LEU A 73 1.89 8.01 8.49
CA LEU A 73 0.43 8.12 8.53
C LEU A 73 -0.13 7.54 9.83
N GLN A 74 0.37 6.38 10.26
CA GLN A 74 -0.07 5.78 11.52
C GLN A 74 0.20 6.71 12.70
N ARG A 75 1.41 7.29 12.75
CA ARG A 75 1.77 8.22 13.81
C ARG A 75 0.83 9.43 13.84
N ARG A 76 0.51 9.98 12.69
CA ARG A 76 -0.41 11.13 12.58
C ARG A 76 -1.85 10.74 12.87
N ALA A 77 -2.29 9.56 12.45
CA ALA A 77 -3.64 9.08 12.74
C ALA A 77 -3.84 8.90 14.25
N ASP A 78 -2.83 8.39 14.94
CA ASP A 78 -2.86 8.25 16.40
C ASP A 78 -2.92 9.62 17.10
N ALA A 79 -2.23 10.62 16.57
CA ALA A 79 -2.20 11.96 17.15
C ALA A 79 -3.43 12.83 16.78
N TYR A 80 -3.99 12.62 15.58
CA TYR A 80 -5.05 13.48 15.03
C TYR A 80 -6.24 12.65 14.53
N GLY A 81 -6.82 11.84 15.44
CA GLY A 81 -7.86 10.87 15.08
C GLY A 81 -9.10 11.47 14.43
N ILE A 82 -9.56 12.66 14.91
CA ILE A 82 -10.75 13.30 14.34
C ILE A 82 -10.50 13.69 12.87
N PHE A 83 -9.33 14.25 12.58
CA PHE A 83 -8.96 14.62 11.22
C PHE A 83 -8.91 13.38 10.32
N PHE A 84 -8.29 12.31 10.79
CA PHE A 84 -8.18 11.07 10.00
C PHE A 84 -9.53 10.38 9.82
N ASN A 85 -10.46 10.49 10.77
CA ASN A 85 -11.82 10.01 10.56
C ASN A 85 -12.49 10.75 9.38
N SER A 86 -12.28 12.06 9.28
CA SER A 86 -12.78 12.84 8.14
C SER A 86 -12.14 12.42 6.84
N LEU A 87 -10.83 12.16 6.83
CA LEU A 87 -10.13 11.65 5.63
C LEU A 87 -10.67 10.29 5.21
N GLN A 88 -11.01 9.41 6.15
CA GLN A 88 -11.59 8.12 5.82
C GLN A 88 -12.95 8.26 5.13
N VAL A 89 -13.78 9.18 5.59
CA VAL A 89 -15.07 9.45 4.93
C VAL A 89 -14.84 10.01 3.53
N MET A 90 -13.95 10.99 3.36
CA MET A 90 -13.66 11.63 2.08
C MET A 90 -13.04 10.65 1.08
N SER A 91 -12.21 9.73 1.54
CA SER A 91 -11.55 8.73 0.70
C SER A 91 -12.35 7.45 0.52
N GLU A 92 -13.54 7.37 1.09
CA GLU A 92 -14.38 6.16 1.07
C GLU A 92 -13.68 4.95 1.69
N GLY A 93 -12.92 5.19 2.76
CA GLY A 93 -12.20 4.13 3.48
C GLY A 93 -10.94 3.63 2.81
N ARG A 94 -10.43 4.31 1.78
CA ARG A 94 -9.27 3.83 1.02
C ARG A 94 -7.92 4.04 1.69
N ILE A 95 -7.86 4.83 2.77
CA ILE A 95 -6.60 5.06 3.49
C ILE A 95 -6.43 3.99 4.56
N VAL A 96 -5.30 3.28 4.53
CA VAL A 96 -4.94 2.29 5.55
C VAL A 96 -3.65 2.78 6.23
N PRO A 97 -3.76 3.53 7.36
CA PRO A 97 -2.60 4.19 7.98
C PRO A 97 -1.81 3.23 8.87
N VAL A 98 -1.26 2.18 8.28
CA VAL A 98 -0.47 1.15 8.96
C VAL A 98 0.78 0.91 8.13
N PRO A 99 1.97 0.68 8.74
CA PRO A 99 3.22 0.52 7.98
C PRO A 99 3.14 -0.48 6.84
N GLY A 100 3.85 -0.18 5.76
CA GLY A 100 3.92 -0.99 4.54
C GLY A 100 3.74 -0.20 3.25
N GLY A 101 3.12 0.98 3.28
CA GLY A 101 3.03 1.87 2.12
C GLY A 101 4.21 2.84 2.10
N VAL A 102 4.86 2.99 0.95
CA VAL A 102 6.03 3.86 0.80
C VAL A 102 5.90 4.76 -0.41
#